data_470fd9bd8458b2f3c5940f8a51795146
#
_entry.id   470fd9bd8458b2f3c5940f8a51795146
#
_cell.length_a   1.000
_cell.length_b   1.000
_cell.length_c   1.000
_cell.angle_alpha   90.00
_cell.angle_beta   90.00
_cell.angle_gamma   90.00
#
_symmetry.space_group_name_H-M   'P 1'
#
loop_
_entity.id
_entity.type
_entity.pdbx_description
1 polymer ?
#
loop_
_entity_poly.entity_id
_entity_poly.type
_entity_poly.pdbx_seq_one_letter_code
_entity_poly.pdbx_strand_id
1 'polypeptide(L)'
;MKRFLFSLLLAASSLLAADLSSFNGTWVIKSAEMNGADVSGTGFDGIVMTLKDGSYVFENGGETAKGKFTVDFTKSPATMDSTETEGQNVGRELASIVELTADGWRANYAFQGGRPTEFKTSQDSGFVLTAYKRKPGTWPAVKPLRALLIAGGCCHDYAQQKDLLKAGLEARANVTVDIIYSPDSSTKPPLPILGNPDYARGYDVVIHDECGSDISEPAVVEGVLKPHREGIAGVNLHCAMHSYRIGDPNASAKTGTPHAFWFDYLGLQSSGHGPQKPIAIAYLDPTHPITKGLADWTTIDEELYNNIQVWGRAKALARGKQVPGDRPGQNDATVVWAHEYGPKKARVFSTTIGHNNATVADPRYLDLVARGLLWSTRHLDDDGRPAAGYGPGGK
;
A
#
# COMPACT_ATOMS: atom_id res chain seq x y z
N MET A 1 29.08 -39.83 25.73
CA MET A 1 28.39 -39.70 24.45
C MET A 1 27.08 -38.98 24.69
N LYS A 2 27.05 -37.65 24.48
CA LYS A 2 25.81 -36.83 24.58
C LYS A 2 25.32 -36.54 23.15
N ARG A 3 24.16 -37.08 22.81
CA ARG A 3 23.50 -36.81 21.53
C ARG A 3 22.80 -35.46 21.61
N PHE A 4 23.24 -34.48 20.80
CA PHE A 4 22.52 -33.25 20.53
C PHE A 4 21.43 -33.55 19.50
N LEU A 5 20.17 -33.44 19.90
CA LEU A 5 19.05 -33.35 18.97
C LEU A 5 18.98 -31.90 18.44
N PHE A 6 19.23 -31.74 17.15
CA PHE A 6 18.91 -30.52 16.43
C PHE A 6 17.41 -30.57 16.08
N SER A 7 16.62 -29.82 16.80
CA SER A 7 15.23 -29.56 16.39
C SER A 7 15.22 -28.51 15.29
N LEU A 8 14.96 -28.95 14.05
CA LEU A 8 14.67 -28.08 12.92
C LEU A 8 13.26 -27.50 13.15
N LEU A 9 13.16 -26.26 13.61
CA LEU A 9 11.91 -25.49 13.49
C LEU A 9 11.71 -25.12 12.02
N LEU A 10 10.84 -25.84 11.33
CA LEU A 10 10.25 -25.36 10.09
C LEU A 10 9.37 -24.13 10.44
N ALA A 11 9.85 -22.96 10.12
CA ALA A 11 9.01 -21.77 10.03
C ALA A 11 8.05 -21.99 8.83
N ALA A 12 6.83 -22.39 9.12
CA ALA A 12 5.76 -22.36 8.15
C ALA A 12 5.46 -20.90 7.82
N SER A 13 6.01 -20.40 6.71
CA SER A 13 5.57 -19.17 6.09
C SER A 13 4.11 -19.39 5.71
N SER A 14 3.18 -18.74 6.41
CA SER A 14 1.81 -18.62 5.95
C SER A 14 1.82 -17.68 4.73
N LEU A 15 2.08 -18.23 3.54
CA LEU A 15 1.51 -17.65 2.33
C LEU A 15 0.00 -17.65 2.60
N LEU A 16 -0.63 -16.48 2.65
CA LEU A 16 -2.08 -16.41 2.45
C LEU A 16 -2.32 -17.10 1.10
N ALA A 17 -2.89 -18.29 1.16
CA ALA A 17 -3.18 -19.06 -0.02
C ALA A 17 -4.17 -18.22 -0.84
N ALA A 18 -3.85 -17.98 -2.11
CA ALA A 18 -4.82 -17.46 -3.05
C ALA A 18 -6.05 -18.35 -2.91
N ASP A 19 -7.19 -17.76 -2.64
CA ASP A 19 -8.44 -18.47 -2.49
C ASP A 19 -9.34 -18.24 -3.72
N LEU A 20 -10.44 -18.96 -3.77
CA LEU A 20 -11.38 -18.86 -4.88
C LEU A 20 -11.93 -17.44 -5.08
N SER A 21 -11.98 -16.63 -4.01
CA SER A 21 -12.48 -15.25 -4.04
C SER A 21 -11.58 -14.33 -4.87
N SER A 22 -10.32 -14.69 -5.06
CA SER A 22 -9.37 -13.94 -5.92
C SER A 22 -9.84 -13.84 -7.38
N PHE A 23 -10.66 -14.77 -7.83
CA PHE A 23 -11.25 -14.75 -9.18
C PHE A 23 -12.56 -13.97 -9.24
N ASN A 24 -13.20 -13.63 -8.12
CA ASN A 24 -14.49 -12.94 -8.11
C ASN A 24 -14.43 -11.62 -8.86
N GLY A 25 -15.39 -11.39 -9.74
CA GLY A 25 -15.49 -10.14 -10.52
C GLY A 25 -15.95 -10.35 -11.94
N THR A 26 -16.04 -9.26 -12.70
CA THR A 26 -16.36 -9.27 -14.11
C THR A 26 -15.11 -8.98 -14.93
N TRP A 27 -14.83 -9.82 -15.88
CA TRP A 27 -13.58 -9.89 -16.62
C TRP A 27 -13.82 -9.77 -18.12
N VAL A 28 -12.90 -9.13 -18.82
CA VAL A 28 -12.85 -9.11 -20.29
C VAL A 28 -11.51 -9.67 -20.74
N ILE A 29 -11.48 -10.23 -21.94
CA ILE A 29 -10.22 -10.74 -22.51
C ILE A 29 -9.28 -9.58 -22.79
N LYS A 30 -8.04 -9.70 -22.32
CA LYS A 30 -6.92 -8.81 -22.58
C LYS A 30 -6.11 -9.28 -23.80
N SER A 31 -5.90 -10.59 -23.90
CA SER A 31 -5.25 -11.25 -25.03
C SER A 31 -5.68 -12.71 -25.13
N ALA A 32 -5.65 -13.25 -26.34
CA ALA A 32 -5.89 -14.66 -26.60
C ALA A 32 -4.88 -15.18 -27.63
N GLU A 33 -4.36 -16.40 -27.42
CA GLU A 33 -3.41 -17.07 -28.30
C GLU A 33 -3.90 -18.49 -28.61
N MET A 34 -3.85 -18.89 -29.87
CA MET A 34 -4.10 -20.25 -30.35
C MET A 34 -3.03 -20.62 -31.39
N ASN A 35 -2.58 -21.87 -31.37
CA ASN A 35 -1.60 -22.38 -32.33
C ASN A 35 -0.32 -21.53 -32.42
N GLY A 36 0.09 -20.87 -31.32
CA GLY A 36 1.22 -19.96 -31.27
C GLY A 36 1.00 -18.59 -31.92
N ALA A 37 -0.24 -18.24 -32.30
CA ALA A 37 -0.60 -16.97 -32.91
C ALA A 37 -1.57 -16.18 -32.03
N ASP A 38 -1.43 -14.85 -32.03
CA ASP A 38 -2.39 -13.94 -31.39
C ASP A 38 -3.73 -13.94 -32.17
N VAL A 39 -4.79 -14.27 -31.46
CA VAL A 39 -6.17 -14.32 -31.98
C VAL A 39 -7.09 -13.36 -31.22
N SER A 40 -6.54 -12.42 -30.47
CA SER A 40 -7.31 -11.51 -29.59
C SER A 40 -8.44 -10.77 -30.31
N GLY A 41 -8.21 -10.34 -31.54
CA GLY A 41 -9.19 -9.64 -32.40
C GLY A 41 -10.13 -10.55 -33.19
N THR A 42 -10.12 -11.88 -32.97
CA THR A 42 -10.85 -12.83 -33.80
C THR A 42 -11.79 -13.70 -32.96
N GLY A 43 -12.98 -13.19 -32.66
CA GLY A 43 -14.01 -13.94 -31.92
C GLY A 43 -13.86 -13.90 -30.39
N PHE A 44 -12.80 -13.25 -29.88
CA PHE A 44 -12.58 -13.05 -28.43
C PHE A 44 -12.97 -11.63 -27.99
N ASP A 45 -13.19 -10.72 -28.94
CA ASP A 45 -13.67 -9.36 -28.65
C ASP A 45 -15.12 -9.41 -28.15
N GLY A 46 -15.38 -8.67 -27.09
CA GLY A 46 -16.72 -8.60 -26.49
C GLY A 46 -17.05 -9.71 -25.51
N ILE A 47 -16.17 -10.71 -25.33
CA ILE A 47 -16.35 -11.72 -24.28
C ILE A 47 -16.28 -11.06 -22.92
N VAL A 48 -17.33 -11.30 -22.13
CA VAL A 48 -17.43 -10.92 -20.72
C VAL A 48 -17.60 -12.18 -19.88
N MET A 49 -16.79 -12.33 -18.83
CA MET A 49 -16.91 -13.41 -17.89
C MET A 49 -17.10 -12.87 -16.49
N THR A 50 -18.20 -13.19 -15.84
CA THR A 50 -18.45 -12.86 -14.44
C THR A 50 -18.25 -14.10 -13.59
N LEU A 51 -17.29 -14.04 -12.65
CA LEU A 51 -16.97 -15.11 -11.70
C LEU A 51 -17.42 -14.71 -10.31
N LYS A 52 -18.09 -15.61 -9.60
CA LYS A 52 -18.52 -15.40 -8.21
C LYS A 52 -18.63 -16.74 -7.47
N ASP A 53 -17.82 -16.89 -6.43
CA ASP A 53 -17.89 -17.99 -5.45
C ASP A 53 -18.01 -19.38 -6.11
N GLY A 54 -17.16 -19.64 -7.12
CA GLY A 54 -17.12 -20.91 -7.84
C GLY A 54 -18.19 -21.06 -8.93
N SER A 55 -18.91 -20.00 -9.25
CA SER A 55 -19.85 -19.96 -10.37
C SER A 55 -19.39 -18.95 -11.42
N TYR A 56 -19.70 -19.19 -12.69
CA TYR A 56 -19.43 -18.25 -13.75
C TYR A 56 -20.64 -17.98 -14.64
N VAL A 57 -20.65 -16.77 -15.19
CA VAL A 57 -21.50 -16.38 -16.33
C VAL A 57 -20.57 -15.92 -17.44
N PHE A 58 -20.71 -16.53 -18.60
CA PHE A 58 -19.98 -16.18 -19.83
C PHE A 58 -20.96 -15.54 -20.82
N GLU A 59 -20.58 -14.42 -21.39
CA GLU A 59 -21.39 -13.67 -22.37
C GLU A 59 -20.52 -13.37 -23.60
N ASN A 60 -21.05 -13.65 -24.79
CA ASN A 60 -20.38 -13.34 -26.06
C ASN A 60 -21.43 -13.08 -27.17
N GLY A 61 -21.47 -11.85 -27.68
CA GLY A 61 -22.31 -11.52 -28.86
C GLY A 61 -23.80 -11.82 -28.71
N GLY A 62 -24.34 -11.80 -27.49
CA GLY A 62 -25.74 -12.14 -27.18
C GLY A 62 -25.96 -13.60 -26.74
N GLU A 63 -24.95 -14.44 -26.84
CA GLU A 63 -24.98 -15.78 -26.26
C GLU A 63 -24.56 -15.73 -24.79
N THR A 64 -25.24 -16.51 -23.96
CA THR A 64 -24.94 -16.64 -22.53
C THR A 64 -24.78 -18.09 -22.16
N ALA A 65 -23.70 -18.39 -21.41
CA ALA A 65 -23.51 -19.69 -20.77
C ALA A 65 -23.23 -19.49 -19.27
N LYS A 66 -23.67 -20.43 -18.45
CA LYS A 66 -23.37 -20.44 -17.02
C LYS A 66 -22.75 -21.76 -16.62
N GLY A 67 -21.97 -21.72 -15.55
CA GLY A 67 -21.37 -22.93 -15.03
C GLY A 67 -20.76 -22.76 -13.65
N LYS A 68 -20.09 -23.82 -13.24
CA LYS A 68 -19.34 -23.85 -11.98
C LYS A 68 -17.88 -24.08 -12.28
N PHE A 69 -17.03 -23.64 -11.36
CA PHE A 69 -15.60 -23.90 -11.42
C PHE A 69 -15.02 -24.16 -10.04
N THR A 70 -13.92 -24.89 -10.00
CA THR A 70 -13.09 -25.12 -8.82
C THR A 70 -11.64 -24.81 -9.15
N VAL A 71 -10.86 -24.42 -8.15
CA VAL A 71 -9.43 -24.15 -8.32
C VAL A 71 -8.64 -24.91 -7.26
N ASP A 72 -7.62 -25.65 -7.70
CA ASP A 72 -6.67 -26.30 -6.82
C ASP A 72 -5.35 -25.49 -6.80
N PHE A 73 -5.19 -24.70 -5.78
CA PHE A 73 -4.00 -23.88 -5.54
C PHE A 73 -2.82 -24.68 -4.95
N THR A 74 -2.99 -25.96 -4.65
CA THR A 74 -1.87 -26.79 -4.18
C THR A 74 -0.97 -27.24 -5.33
N LYS A 75 -1.43 -27.08 -6.56
CA LYS A 75 -0.68 -27.38 -7.79
C LYS A 75 0.15 -26.17 -8.25
N SER A 76 1.20 -26.43 -9.02
CA SER A 76 2.03 -25.40 -9.66
C SER A 76 2.29 -25.79 -11.13
N PRO A 77 1.68 -25.11 -12.09
CA PRO A 77 0.66 -24.05 -11.97
C PRO A 77 -0.63 -24.53 -11.28
N ALA A 78 -1.40 -23.60 -10.67
CA ALA A 78 -2.72 -23.92 -10.14
C ALA A 78 -3.63 -24.45 -11.24
N THR A 79 -4.53 -25.37 -10.88
CA THR A 79 -5.44 -25.97 -11.87
C THR A 79 -6.87 -25.49 -11.62
N MET A 80 -7.63 -25.29 -12.73
CA MET A 80 -9.04 -24.95 -12.66
C MET A 80 -9.83 -25.95 -13.50
N ASP A 81 -10.89 -26.48 -12.92
CA ASP A 81 -11.89 -27.30 -13.61
C ASP A 81 -13.21 -26.55 -13.66
N SER A 82 -13.82 -26.47 -14.85
CA SER A 82 -15.11 -25.82 -15.03
C SER A 82 -16.07 -26.69 -15.78
N THR A 83 -17.37 -26.62 -15.41
CA THR A 83 -18.45 -27.37 -16.05
C THR A 83 -19.57 -26.41 -16.41
N GLU A 84 -20.02 -26.44 -17.67
CA GLU A 84 -21.17 -25.65 -18.13
C GLU A 84 -22.48 -26.29 -17.64
N THR A 85 -23.32 -25.50 -16.99
CA THR A 85 -24.60 -25.91 -16.42
C THR A 85 -25.82 -25.40 -17.18
N GLU A 86 -25.63 -24.25 -17.88
CA GLU A 86 -26.65 -23.63 -18.75
C GLU A 86 -25.94 -23.05 -19.98
N GLY A 87 -26.50 -23.22 -21.17
CA GLY A 87 -25.96 -22.73 -22.44
C GLY A 87 -26.01 -23.79 -23.54
N GLN A 88 -25.15 -23.61 -24.55
CA GLN A 88 -25.16 -24.52 -25.72
C GLN A 88 -24.42 -25.84 -25.47
N ASN A 89 -23.51 -25.87 -24.47
CA ASN A 89 -22.65 -27.04 -24.24
C ASN A 89 -22.82 -27.58 -22.80
N VAL A 90 -24.03 -27.69 -22.31
CA VAL A 90 -24.33 -28.21 -20.97
C VAL A 90 -23.65 -29.55 -20.72
N GLY A 91 -22.95 -29.67 -19.60
CA GLY A 91 -22.17 -30.85 -19.24
C GLY A 91 -20.73 -30.82 -19.79
N ARG A 92 -20.36 -29.84 -20.59
CA ARG A 92 -18.99 -29.73 -21.08
C ARG A 92 -18.05 -29.35 -19.92
N GLU A 93 -17.00 -30.13 -19.80
CA GLU A 93 -15.93 -29.90 -18.83
C GLU A 93 -14.71 -29.31 -19.52
N LEU A 94 -14.10 -28.29 -18.92
CA LEU A 94 -12.84 -27.72 -19.35
C LEU A 94 -11.81 -27.84 -18.23
N ALA A 95 -10.70 -28.49 -18.55
CA ALA A 95 -9.56 -28.63 -17.68
C ALA A 95 -8.49 -27.57 -18.05
N SER A 96 -8.14 -26.70 -17.14
CA SER A 96 -7.18 -25.61 -17.37
C SER A 96 -6.11 -25.52 -16.30
N ILE A 97 -5.02 -24.82 -16.60
CA ILE A 97 -4.12 -24.23 -15.63
C ILE A 97 -4.41 -22.74 -15.55
N VAL A 98 -4.26 -22.16 -14.35
CA VAL A 98 -4.55 -20.76 -14.11
C VAL A 98 -3.46 -20.10 -13.28
N GLU A 99 -3.31 -18.79 -13.45
CA GLU A 99 -2.41 -17.97 -12.68
C GLU A 99 -3.00 -16.57 -12.50
N LEU A 100 -2.96 -16.07 -11.26
CA LEU A 100 -3.28 -14.67 -10.98
C LEU A 100 -2.16 -13.77 -11.48
N THR A 101 -2.50 -12.67 -12.13
CA THR A 101 -1.57 -11.66 -12.64
C THR A 101 -1.81 -10.31 -11.97
N ALA A 102 -0.92 -9.36 -12.22
CA ALA A 102 -0.98 -8.02 -11.67
C ALA A 102 -2.32 -7.29 -11.88
N ASP A 103 -2.94 -7.51 -13.03
CA ASP A 103 -4.12 -6.79 -13.48
C ASP A 103 -5.32 -7.72 -13.79
N GLY A 104 -5.17 -9.00 -13.41
CA GLY A 104 -6.21 -9.99 -13.67
C GLY A 104 -5.75 -11.42 -13.42
N TRP A 105 -5.98 -12.29 -14.39
CA TRP A 105 -5.55 -13.66 -14.38
C TRP A 105 -5.40 -14.21 -15.80
N ARG A 106 -4.71 -15.33 -15.95
CA ARG A 106 -4.60 -16.04 -17.23
C ARG A 106 -4.96 -17.52 -17.07
N ALA A 107 -5.46 -18.09 -18.12
CA ALA A 107 -5.77 -19.52 -18.22
C ALA A 107 -5.21 -20.08 -19.52
N ASN A 108 -4.70 -21.31 -19.45
CA ASN A 108 -4.51 -22.14 -20.63
C ASN A 108 -5.41 -23.36 -20.52
N TYR A 109 -6.25 -23.62 -21.51
CA TYR A 109 -7.23 -24.68 -21.51
C TYR A 109 -7.32 -25.38 -22.87
N ALA A 110 -7.84 -26.60 -22.86
CA ALA A 110 -8.07 -27.37 -24.05
C ALA A 110 -9.58 -27.50 -24.29
N PHE A 111 -10.00 -27.25 -25.52
CA PHE A 111 -11.37 -27.65 -25.96
C PHE A 111 -11.49 -29.15 -26.19
N GLN A 112 -10.39 -29.78 -26.52
CA GLN A 112 -10.27 -31.23 -26.70
C GLN A 112 -8.90 -31.67 -26.19
N GLY A 113 -8.83 -32.83 -25.52
CA GLY A 113 -7.57 -33.35 -24.99
C GLY A 113 -7.37 -33.12 -23.51
N GLY A 114 -6.15 -33.35 -23.06
CA GLY A 114 -5.78 -33.25 -21.63
C GLY A 114 -5.51 -31.82 -21.17
N ARG A 115 -5.38 -31.64 -19.83
CA ARG A 115 -5.01 -30.38 -19.21
C ARG A 115 -3.64 -29.89 -19.70
N PRO A 116 -3.49 -28.62 -20.10
CA PRO A 116 -2.19 -28.03 -20.36
C PRO A 116 -1.28 -28.07 -19.11
N THR A 117 0.04 -28.11 -19.33
CA THR A 117 1.03 -28.12 -18.26
C THR A 117 1.86 -26.84 -18.19
N GLU A 118 1.75 -26.00 -19.22
CA GLU A 118 2.47 -24.70 -19.31
C GLU A 118 1.59 -23.63 -19.96
N PHE A 119 1.87 -22.36 -19.72
CA PHE A 119 1.18 -21.21 -20.33
C PHE A 119 1.74 -20.93 -21.74
N LYS A 120 1.50 -21.86 -22.66
CA LYS A 120 1.96 -21.77 -24.03
C LYS A 120 1.02 -22.48 -24.95
N THR A 121 0.86 -21.99 -26.18
CA THR A 121 0.21 -22.69 -27.28
C THR A 121 1.21 -23.05 -28.37
N SER A 122 0.95 -24.06 -29.14
CA SER A 122 1.72 -24.45 -30.32
C SER A 122 0.78 -24.95 -31.39
N GLN A 123 1.27 -25.05 -32.61
CA GLN A 123 0.47 -25.58 -33.71
C GLN A 123 -0.09 -26.95 -33.34
N ASP A 124 -1.38 -27.17 -33.62
CA ASP A 124 -2.12 -28.40 -33.39
C ASP A 124 -2.18 -28.87 -31.90
N SER A 125 -1.82 -28.01 -30.95
CA SER A 125 -1.94 -28.34 -29.52
C SER A 125 -3.39 -28.47 -29.04
N GLY A 126 -4.34 -27.85 -29.71
CA GLY A 126 -5.71 -27.71 -29.27
C GLY A 126 -5.90 -26.82 -28.04
N PHE A 127 -4.82 -26.11 -27.62
CA PHE A 127 -4.83 -25.24 -26.46
C PHE A 127 -5.17 -23.80 -26.82
N VAL A 128 -5.82 -23.13 -25.86
CA VAL A 128 -6.14 -21.71 -25.91
C VAL A 128 -5.59 -21.04 -24.67
N LEU A 129 -4.68 -20.12 -24.85
CA LEU A 129 -4.16 -19.29 -23.77
C LEU A 129 -4.88 -17.94 -23.78
N THR A 130 -5.59 -17.64 -22.71
CA THR A 130 -6.29 -16.36 -22.54
C THR A 130 -5.74 -15.61 -21.33
N ALA A 131 -5.57 -14.30 -21.47
CA ALA A 131 -5.36 -13.41 -20.34
C ALA A 131 -6.60 -12.52 -20.16
N TYR A 132 -7.03 -12.36 -18.94
CA TYR A 132 -8.19 -11.57 -18.55
C TYR A 132 -7.76 -10.35 -17.76
N LYS A 133 -8.41 -9.23 -18.02
CA LYS A 133 -8.35 -8.03 -17.20
C LYS A 133 -9.75 -7.72 -16.67
N ARG A 134 -9.84 -7.00 -15.56
CA ARG A 134 -11.15 -6.60 -15.05
C ARG A 134 -11.87 -5.68 -16.04
N LYS A 135 -13.18 -5.89 -16.18
CA LYS A 135 -14.03 -5.02 -17.00
C LYS A 135 -14.13 -3.66 -16.31
N PRO A 136 -13.76 -2.55 -16.99
CA PRO A 136 -13.88 -1.21 -16.40
C PRO A 136 -15.32 -0.94 -15.91
N GLY A 137 -15.45 -0.32 -14.73
CA GLY A 137 -16.75 0.06 -14.16
C GLY A 137 -17.56 -1.06 -13.52
N THR A 138 -17.04 -2.30 -13.42
CA THR A 138 -17.77 -3.44 -12.83
C THR A 138 -17.29 -3.85 -11.43
N TRP A 139 -16.43 -3.06 -10.80
CA TRP A 139 -16.10 -3.25 -9.41
C TRP A 139 -17.35 -3.05 -8.56
N PRO A 140 -17.59 -3.87 -7.52
CA PRO A 140 -18.50 -3.42 -6.48
C PRO A 140 -17.98 -2.04 -6.05
N ALA A 141 -18.87 -1.06 -5.99
CA ALA A 141 -18.49 0.29 -5.59
C ALA A 141 -17.94 0.25 -4.15
N VAL A 142 -16.61 0.09 -4.05
CA VAL A 142 -15.92 0.16 -2.76
C VAL A 142 -15.95 1.62 -2.36
N LYS A 143 -16.49 1.89 -1.18
CA LYS A 143 -16.48 3.23 -0.63
C LYS A 143 -15.04 3.73 -0.53
N PRO A 144 -14.70 4.91 -1.08
CA PRO A 144 -13.37 5.48 -0.91
C PRO A 144 -12.97 5.55 0.56
N LEU A 145 -11.69 5.28 0.85
CA LEU A 145 -11.11 5.61 2.15
C LEU A 145 -11.26 7.11 2.40
N ARG A 146 -11.51 7.47 3.63
CA ARG A 146 -11.51 8.86 4.06
C ARG A 146 -10.22 9.19 4.79
N ALA A 147 -9.40 10.05 4.21
CA ALA A 147 -8.17 10.54 4.81
C ALA A 147 -8.35 11.99 5.26
N LEU A 148 -7.88 12.30 6.47
CA LEU A 148 -7.77 13.66 6.97
C LEU A 148 -6.32 14.10 6.88
N LEU A 149 -6.00 15.05 6.00
CA LEU A 149 -4.69 15.68 5.90
C LEU A 149 -4.67 16.94 6.75
N ILE A 150 -3.73 17.00 7.70
CA ILE A 150 -3.48 18.15 8.54
C ILE A 150 -2.16 18.78 8.06
N ALA A 151 -2.18 20.06 7.74
CA ALA A 151 -1.03 20.78 7.21
C ALA A 151 -0.95 22.21 7.78
N GLY A 152 0.24 22.76 7.87
CA GLY A 152 0.48 24.13 8.33
C GLY A 152 1.60 24.25 9.35
N GLY A 153 1.93 25.47 9.75
CA GLY A 153 3.04 25.78 10.63
C GLY A 153 4.27 26.29 9.89
N CYS A 154 5.43 26.27 10.56
CA CYS A 154 6.65 26.85 10.01
C CYS A 154 7.31 25.98 8.93
N CYS A 155 8.23 26.62 8.26
CA CYS A 155 9.40 26.02 7.63
C CYS A 155 9.16 25.41 6.23
N HIS A 156 7.91 25.20 5.79
CA HIS A 156 7.56 24.55 4.51
C HIS A 156 6.43 25.28 3.80
N ASP A 157 6.28 25.04 2.50
CA ASP A 157 5.21 25.59 1.67
C ASP A 157 3.94 24.69 1.75
N TYR A 158 3.35 24.60 2.93
CA TYR A 158 2.13 23.83 3.15
C TYR A 158 0.94 24.29 2.30
N ALA A 159 0.93 25.54 1.86
CA ALA A 159 -0.09 26.06 0.97
C ALA A 159 -0.12 25.29 -0.36
N GLN A 160 1.04 24.87 -0.86
CA GLN A 160 1.17 24.08 -2.08
C GLN A 160 1.23 22.57 -1.78
N GLN A 161 1.97 22.15 -0.75
CA GLN A 161 2.19 20.75 -0.41
C GLN A 161 0.89 20.00 -0.13
N LYS A 162 -0.06 20.60 0.60
CA LYS A 162 -1.38 20.00 0.86
C LYS A 162 -2.15 19.63 -0.41
N ASP A 163 -2.04 20.46 -1.45
CA ASP A 163 -2.74 20.22 -2.72
C ASP A 163 -2.02 19.17 -3.57
N LEU A 164 -0.67 19.16 -3.55
CA LEU A 164 0.15 18.12 -4.19
C LEU A 164 -0.11 16.75 -3.57
N LEU A 165 -0.16 16.66 -2.24
CA LEU A 165 -0.45 15.43 -1.51
C LEU A 165 -1.87 14.94 -1.80
N LYS A 166 -2.88 15.82 -1.70
CA LYS A 166 -4.26 15.45 -2.03
C LYS A 166 -4.37 14.89 -3.43
N ALA A 167 -3.95 15.65 -4.43
CA ALA A 167 -4.02 15.23 -5.84
C ALA A 167 -3.21 13.95 -6.11
N GLY A 168 -2.02 13.87 -5.52
CA GLY A 168 -1.13 12.72 -5.68
C GLY A 168 -1.68 11.43 -5.09
N LEU A 169 -2.32 11.48 -3.92
CA LEU A 169 -2.90 10.32 -3.24
C LEU A 169 -4.21 9.88 -3.91
N GLU A 170 -5.11 10.82 -4.24
CA GLU A 170 -6.37 10.52 -4.93
C GLU A 170 -6.15 9.95 -6.35
N ALA A 171 -5.03 10.28 -7.00
CA ALA A 171 -4.63 9.69 -8.28
C ALA A 171 -4.09 8.24 -8.15
N ARG A 172 -3.68 7.80 -6.95
CA ARG A 172 -3.00 6.52 -6.70
C ARG A 172 -3.82 5.51 -5.93
N ALA A 173 -4.82 5.97 -5.21
CA ALA A 173 -5.67 5.12 -4.37
C ALA A 173 -7.12 5.57 -4.44
N ASN A 174 -8.04 4.66 -4.15
CA ASN A 174 -9.45 5.00 -3.95
C ASN A 174 -9.63 5.64 -2.56
N VAL A 175 -9.25 6.89 -2.45
CA VAL A 175 -9.27 7.69 -1.23
C VAL A 175 -9.85 9.07 -1.53
N THR A 176 -10.57 9.64 -0.57
CA THR A 176 -10.95 11.05 -0.55
C THR A 176 -10.18 11.73 0.57
N VAL A 177 -9.44 12.78 0.23
CA VAL A 177 -8.61 13.53 1.17
C VAL A 177 -9.30 14.85 1.54
N ASP A 178 -9.74 14.95 2.78
CA ASP A 178 -10.19 16.20 3.38
C ASP A 178 -8.98 16.91 4.01
N ILE A 179 -8.93 18.24 3.90
CA ILE A 179 -7.76 19.03 4.36
C ILE A 179 -8.15 19.95 5.51
N ILE A 180 -7.38 19.89 6.59
CA ILE A 180 -7.28 20.92 7.62
C ILE A 180 -5.96 21.66 7.39
N TYR A 181 -6.04 22.95 7.14
CA TYR A 181 -4.87 23.79 6.84
C TYR A 181 -4.86 25.07 7.68
N SER A 182 -3.71 25.36 8.29
CA SER A 182 -3.43 26.65 8.91
C SER A 182 -2.43 27.43 8.06
N PRO A 183 -2.76 28.66 7.62
CA PRO A 183 -1.81 29.52 6.90
C PRO A 183 -0.78 30.19 7.84
N ASP A 184 -0.90 29.97 9.14
CA ASP A 184 0.03 30.49 10.14
C ASP A 184 1.38 29.77 10.02
N SER A 185 2.45 30.51 9.79
CA SER A 185 3.80 30.00 9.60
C SER A 185 4.63 29.97 10.89
N SER A 186 3.99 30.08 12.06
CA SER A 186 4.66 29.94 13.36
C SER A 186 4.89 28.47 13.72
N THR A 187 5.69 28.25 14.74
CA THR A 187 5.92 26.95 15.37
C THR A 187 4.75 26.49 16.25
N LYS A 188 3.70 27.31 16.38
CA LYS A 188 2.47 27.01 17.12
C LYS A 188 1.22 27.40 16.31
N PRO A 189 1.04 26.84 15.11
CA PRO A 189 -0.09 27.19 14.25
C PRO A 189 -1.42 26.84 14.93
N PRO A 190 -2.46 27.70 14.80
CA PRO A 190 -3.80 27.37 15.28
C PRO A 190 -4.42 26.31 14.36
N LEU A 191 -4.49 25.08 14.83
CA LEU A 191 -5.10 23.97 14.13
C LEU A 191 -6.42 23.59 14.80
N PRO A 192 -7.52 23.43 14.04
CA PRO A 192 -8.84 23.07 14.60
C PRO A 192 -8.90 21.75 15.35
N ILE A 193 -7.89 20.90 15.16
CA ILE A 193 -7.78 19.61 15.88
C ILE A 193 -7.34 19.80 17.35
N LEU A 194 -6.66 20.92 17.66
CA LEU A 194 -6.16 21.17 19.01
C LEU A 194 -7.33 21.41 19.96
N GLY A 195 -7.39 20.62 21.03
CA GLY A 195 -8.51 20.66 21.99
C GLY A 195 -9.78 19.93 21.54
N ASN A 196 -9.79 19.30 20.36
CA ASN A 196 -10.87 18.43 19.89
C ASN A 196 -10.39 16.98 19.77
N PRO A 197 -10.50 16.14 20.79
CA PRO A 197 -10.00 14.76 20.75
C PRO A 197 -10.79 13.83 19.80
N ASP A 198 -11.92 14.28 19.25
CA ASP A 198 -12.75 13.53 18.30
C ASP A 198 -12.58 14.01 16.85
N TYR A 199 -11.51 14.78 16.55
CA TYR A 199 -11.28 15.41 15.25
C TYR A 199 -11.23 14.42 14.08
N ALA A 200 -10.82 13.17 14.33
CA ALA A 200 -10.69 12.13 13.30
C ALA A 200 -11.94 11.25 13.17
N ARG A 201 -13.07 11.62 13.79
CA ARG A 201 -14.29 10.81 13.71
C ARG A 201 -14.78 10.67 12.26
N GLY A 202 -14.91 9.41 11.82
CA GLY A 202 -15.38 9.06 10.47
C GLY A 202 -14.29 9.09 9.41
N TYR A 203 -13.02 9.23 9.80
CA TYR A 203 -11.86 9.02 8.93
C TYR A 203 -11.25 7.65 9.18
N ASP A 204 -10.66 7.07 8.13
CA ASP A 204 -9.95 5.80 8.18
C ASP A 204 -8.47 6.01 8.52
N VAL A 205 -7.93 7.18 8.19
CA VAL A 205 -6.53 7.56 8.39
C VAL A 205 -6.39 9.07 8.60
N VAL A 206 -5.44 9.44 9.45
CA VAL A 206 -4.96 10.83 9.59
C VAL A 206 -3.57 10.92 9.00
N ILE A 207 -3.36 11.93 8.16
CA ILE A 207 -2.07 12.30 7.58
C ILE A 207 -1.59 13.56 8.28
N HIS A 208 -0.52 13.41 9.07
CA HIS A 208 0.15 14.51 9.75
C HIS A 208 1.26 15.05 8.86
N ASP A 209 1.11 16.29 8.42
CA ASP A 209 2.06 17.05 7.61
C ASP A 209 2.26 18.47 8.19
N GLU A 210 1.86 18.68 9.42
CA GLU A 210 1.99 19.94 10.13
C GLU A 210 3.33 20.08 10.85
N CYS A 211 3.80 21.33 11.03
CA CYS A 211 4.97 21.69 11.82
C CYS A 211 4.58 22.55 13.04
N GLY A 212 4.28 21.89 14.14
CA GLY A 212 3.83 22.51 15.38
C GLY A 212 4.76 22.19 16.56
N SER A 213 6.05 22.56 16.45
CA SER A 213 7.09 22.18 17.42
C SER A 213 6.86 22.76 18.82
N ASP A 214 6.18 23.91 18.92
CA ASP A 214 5.92 24.59 20.19
C ASP A 214 4.52 24.29 20.77
N ILE A 215 3.78 23.40 20.14
CA ILE A 215 2.57 22.81 20.72
C ILE A 215 3.01 21.70 21.68
N SER A 216 3.22 22.05 22.94
CA SER A 216 3.89 21.19 23.93
C SER A 216 3.07 20.90 25.19
N GLU A 217 1.81 21.33 25.21
CA GLU A 217 0.92 21.06 26.34
C GLU A 217 0.50 19.57 26.35
N PRO A 218 0.84 18.79 27.42
CA PRO A 218 0.61 17.35 27.42
C PRO A 218 -0.84 16.95 27.11
N ALA A 219 -1.83 17.65 27.65
CA ALA A 219 -3.24 17.35 27.42
C ALA A 219 -3.66 17.58 25.96
N VAL A 220 -3.06 18.55 25.28
CA VAL A 220 -3.30 18.81 23.84
C VAL A 220 -2.70 17.68 23.01
N VAL A 221 -1.45 17.30 23.28
CA VAL A 221 -0.77 16.20 22.59
C VAL A 221 -1.51 14.87 22.79
N GLU A 222 -1.99 14.59 23.98
CA GLU A 222 -2.83 13.42 24.27
C GLU A 222 -4.15 13.44 23.47
N GLY A 223 -4.77 14.61 23.31
CA GLY A 223 -5.95 14.81 22.48
C GLY A 223 -5.69 14.50 21.01
N VAL A 224 -4.53 14.93 20.47
CA VAL A 224 -4.10 14.60 19.10
C VAL A 224 -3.85 13.10 18.94
N LEU A 225 -3.32 12.45 19.97
CA LEU A 225 -3.01 11.00 19.94
C LEU A 225 -4.22 10.09 20.18
N LYS A 226 -5.32 10.62 20.72
CA LYS A 226 -6.49 9.81 21.10
C LYS A 226 -7.03 8.96 19.93
N PRO A 227 -7.28 9.50 18.71
CA PRO A 227 -7.77 8.69 17.60
C PRO A 227 -6.86 7.52 17.25
N HIS A 228 -5.56 7.69 17.32
CA HIS A 228 -4.59 6.62 17.01
C HIS A 228 -4.57 5.55 18.09
N ARG A 229 -4.74 5.93 19.37
CA ARG A 229 -4.93 4.95 20.47
C ARG A 229 -6.23 4.17 20.32
N GLU A 230 -7.23 4.77 19.67
CA GLU A 230 -8.52 4.14 19.36
C GLU A 230 -8.52 3.33 18.06
N GLY A 231 -7.39 3.31 17.33
CA GLY A 231 -7.18 2.43 16.19
C GLY A 231 -7.19 3.13 14.81
N ILE A 232 -7.41 4.45 14.75
CA ILE A 232 -7.31 5.20 13.48
C ILE A 232 -5.86 5.16 12.99
N ALA A 233 -5.68 4.78 11.73
CA ALA A 233 -4.38 4.70 11.10
C ALA A 233 -3.66 6.06 11.06
N GLY A 234 -2.32 6.03 11.03
CA GLY A 234 -1.48 7.24 10.95
C GLY A 234 -0.52 7.20 9.78
N VAL A 235 -0.39 8.34 9.12
CA VAL A 235 0.68 8.64 8.13
C VAL A 235 1.34 9.92 8.57
N ASN A 236 2.66 9.91 8.77
CA ASN A 236 3.39 11.07 9.25
C ASN A 236 4.46 11.46 8.24
N LEU A 237 4.44 12.71 7.83
CA LEU A 237 5.28 13.23 6.76
C LEU A 237 6.21 14.31 7.31
N HIS A 238 7.46 14.23 6.94
CA HIS A 238 8.50 15.23 7.13
C HIS A 238 8.44 15.97 8.49
N CYS A 239 7.96 17.21 8.52
CA CYS A 239 8.00 18.05 9.73
C CYS A 239 7.03 17.60 10.84
N ALA A 240 6.09 16.70 10.57
CA ALA A 240 5.31 16.05 11.61
C ALA A 240 6.21 15.36 12.65
N MET A 241 7.43 14.93 12.24
CA MET A 241 8.43 14.37 13.17
C MET A 241 8.88 15.37 14.23
N HIS A 242 8.73 16.66 13.97
CA HIS A 242 9.15 17.75 14.84
C HIS A 242 7.99 18.46 15.55
N SER A 243 6.75 18.02 15.34
CA SER A 243 5.56 18.56 16.00
C SER A 243 5.40 18.02 17.43
N TYR A 244 4.59 18.69 18.23
CA TYR A 244 4.11 18.23 19.54
C TYR A 244 5.20 17.83 20.53
N ARG A 245 6.35 18.55 20.50
CA ARG A 245 7.51 18.23 21.32
C ARG A 245 7.33 18.71 22.75
N ILE A 246 7.44 17.78 23.69
CA ILE A 246 7.42 18.05 25.12
C ILE A 246 8.83 17.79 25.66
N GLY A 247 9.51 18.85 26.16
CA GLY A 247 10.86 18.73 26.70
C GLY A 247 11.97 18.87 25.64
N ASP A 248 13.20 18.46 25.99
CA ASP A 248 14.37 18.60 25.11
C ASP A 248 14.40 17.50 24.05
N PRO A 249 14.26 17.82 22.75
CA PRO A 249 14.27 16.82 21.69
C PRO A 249 15.63 16.12 21.51
N ASN A 250 16.73 16.66 22.08
CA ASN A 250 18.05 16.04 22.04
C ASN A 250 18.26 14.99 23.14
N ALA A 251 17.46 15.04 24.22
CA ALA A 251 17.51 14.05 25.28
C ALA A 251 16.63 12.85 24.92
N SER A 252 17.13 11.60 25.08
CA SER A 252 16.34 10.40 24.81
C SER A 252 15.07 10.37 25.66
N ALA A 253 13.92 10.31 25.00
CA ALA A 253 12.62 10.27 25.65
C ALA A 253 12.34 8.91 26.27
N LYS A 254 11.92 8.89 27.55
CA LYS A 254 11.55 7.64 28.25
C LYS A 254 10.10 7.30 27.99
N THR A 255 9.84 6.12 27.46
CA THR A 255 8.47 5.61 27.26
C THR A 255 7.63 5.72 28.53
N GLY A 256 6.38 6.15 28.39
CA GLY A 256 5.45 6.37 29.50
C GLY A 256 5.57 7.76 30.15
N THR A 257 6.45 8.62 29.68
CA THR A 257 6.53 10.02 30.12
C THR A 257 5.94 10.97 29.07
N PRO A 258 5.47 12.17 29.45
CA PRO A 258 4.97 13.14 28.48
C PRO A 258 5.96 13.47 27.36
N HIS A 259 7.26 13.52 27.67
CA HIS A 259 8.34 13.74 26.69
C HIS A 259 8.28 12.72 25.53
N ALA A 260 7.86 11.49 25.81
CA ALA A 260 7.79 10.44 24.80
C ALA A 260 6.46 10.38 24.05
N PHE A 261 5.41 11.10 24.41
CA PHE A 261 4.06 10.92 23.86
C PHE A 261 4.03 10.88 22.33
N TRP A 262 4.52 11.93 21.70
CA TRP A 262 4.54 12.02 20.25
C TRP A 262 5.59 11.10 19.63
N PHE A 263 6.78 11.06 20.19
CA PHE A 263 7.87 10.21 19.68
C PHE A 263 7.55 8.70 19.77
N ASP A 264 6.85 8.29 20.83
CA ASP A 264 6.38 6.92 20.98
C ASP A 264 5.33 6.58 19.91
N TYR A 265 4.41 7.51 19.61
CA TYR A 265 3.47 7.34 18.50
C TYR A 265 4.19 7.28 17.15
N LEU A 266 5.14 8.14 16.88
CA LEU A 266 5.96 8.11 15.67
C LEU A 266 6.81 6.83 15.55
N GLY A 267 7.23 6.24 16.69
CA GLY A 267 8.19 5.14 16.73
C GLY A 267 9.65 5.56 16.52
N LEU A 268 9.90 6.87 16.37
CA LEU A 268 11.21 7.47 16.18
C LEU A 268 11.24 8.86 16.82
N GLN A 269 12.34 9.22 17.48
CA GLN A 269 12.63 10.56 17.98
C GLN A 269 13.66 11.23 17.08
N SER A 270 13.31 12.40 16.56
CA SER A 270 14.21 13.28 15.83
C SER A 270 14.44 14.59 16.59
N SER A 271 15.68 15.08 16.60
CA SER A 271 16.02 16.36 17.23
C SER A 271 16.05 17.53 16.24
N GLY A 272 16.33 17.27 14.99
CA GLY A 272 16.56 18.26 13.94
C GLY A 272 17.18 17.60 12.72
N HIS A 273 17.81 18.38 11.87
CA HIS A 273 18.41 17.90 10.62
C HIS A 273 19.77 18.58 10.36
N GLY A 274 20.54 17.99 9.45
CA GLY A 274 21.77 18.55 8.90
C GLY A 274 21.50 19.58 7.78
N PRO A 275 22.45 19.75 6.84
CA PRO A 275 22.29 20.65 5.70
C PRO A 275 21.26 20.11 4.71
N GLN A 276 20.73 20.99 3.87
CA GLN A 276 19.94 20.58 2.72
C GLN A 276 20.86 20.11 1.60
N LYS A 277 20.89 18.82 1.35
CA LYS A 277 21.69 18.14 0.32
C LYS A 277 20.91 16.95 -0.23
N PRO A 278 21.24 16.43 -1.41
CA PRO A 278 20.62 15.21 -1.89
C PRO A 278 20.79 14.03 -0.91
N ILE A 279 19.72 13.25 -0.75
CA ILE A 279 19.72 12.04 0.09
C ILE A 279 19.64 10.84 -0.81
N ALA A 280 20.64 9.95 -0.76
CA ALA A 280 20.57 8.64 -1.36
C ALA A 280 19.72 7.72 -0.48
N ILE A 281 18.56 7.32 -0.97
CA ILE A 281 17.60 6.46 -0.27
C ILE A 281 17.82 5.02 -0.71
N ALA A 282 18.05 4.13 0.26
CA ALA A 282 18.18 2.69 0.05
C ALA A 282 17.09 1.95 0.83
N TYR A 283 16.29 1.14 0.14
CA TYR A 283 15.28 0.31 0.75
C TYR A 283 15.90 -0.93 1.41
N LEU A 284 15.51 -1.22 2.65
CA LEU A 284 16.12 -2.26 3.48
C LEU A 284 15.41 -3.61 3.39
N ASP A 285 14.12 -3.61 3.12
CA ASP A 285 13.30 -4.81 3.08
C ASP A 285 12.49 -4.87 1.78
N PRO A 286 13.00 -5.57 0.76
CA PRO A 286 12.31 -5.73 -0.52
C PRO A 286 11.08 -6.66 -0.43
N THR A 287 10.85 -7.29 0.73
CA THR A 287 9.69 -8.19 0.94
C THR A 287 8.53 -7.49 1.65
N HIS A 288 8.78 -6.34 2.30
CA HIS A 288 7.73 -5.61 2.98
C HIS A 288 6.76 -4.97 1.96
N PRO A 289 5.43 -5.08 2.12
CA PRO A 289 4.46 -4.58 1.15
C PRO A 289 4.69 -3.13 0.70
N ILE A 290 5.04 -2.23 1.63
CA ILE A 290 5.28 -0.83 1.32
C ILE A 290 6.43 -0.63 0.32
N THR A 291 7.52 -1.40 0.47
CA THR A 291 8.77 -1.20 -0.28
C THR A 291 8.99 -2.22 -1.39
N LYS A 292 8.15 -3.25 -1.47
CA LYS A 292 8.29 -4.31 -2.47
C LYS A 292 8.25 -3.76 -3.90
N GLY A 293 9.32 -4.02 -4.64
CA GLY A 293 9.45 -3.56 -6.03
C GLY A 293 9.76 -2.07 -6.20
N LEU A 294 9.96 -1.30 -5.11
CA LEU A 294 10.50 0.05 -5.20
C LEU A 294 12.02 -0.01 -5.42
N ALA A 295 12.51 0.86 -6.29
CA ALA A 295 13.94 1.00 -6.56
C ALA A 295 14.54 2.12 -5.70
N ASP A 296 15.81 1.92 -5.29
CA ASP A 296 16.59 2.96 -4.64
C ASP A 296 16.67 4.21 -5.51
N TRP A 297 16.74 5.38 -4.88
CA TRP A 297 16.78 6.64 -5.59
C TRP A 297 17.47 7.75 -4.78
N THR A 298 17.79 8.84 -5.44
CA THR A 298 18.37 10.01 -4.79
C THR A 298 17.42 11.20 -4.94
N THR A 299 17.18 11.91 -3.85
CA THR A 299 16.36 13.13 -3.82
C THR A 299 17.11 14.29 -4.45
N ILE A 300 16.40 15.39 -4.72
CA ILE A 300 17.02 16.72 -4.79
C ILE A 300 17.51 17.12 -3.39
N ASP A 301 17.92 18.37 -3.18
CA ASP A 301 18.29 18.87 -1.85
C ASP A 301 17.13 18.66 -0.87
N GLU A 302 17.39 17.91 0.21
CA GLU A 302 16.45 17.50 1.25
C GLU A 302 17.12 17.55 2.64
N GLU A 303 16.32 17.44 3.68
CA GLU A 303 16.76 17.47 5.07
C GLU A 303 16.86 16.05 5.63
N LEU A 304 18.08 15.57 5.87
CA LEU A 304 18.27 14.31 6.58
C LEU A 304 18.10 14.52 8.09
N TYR A 305 17.03 13.94 8.65
CA TYR A 305 16.68 14.10 10.06
C TYR A 305 17.53 13.22 10.96
N ASN A 306 18.03 13.81 12.07
CA ASN A 306 18.79 13.09 13.08
C ASN A 306 17.89 12.09 13.82
N ASN A 307 18.33 10.85 13.94
CA ASN A 307 17.65 9.85 14.74
C ASN A 307 18.28 9.76 16.12
N ILE A 308 17.63 10.30 17.15
CA ILE A 308 18.07 10.23 18.54
C ILE A 308 17.76 8.85 19.13
N GLN A 309 16.56 8.35 18.83
CA GLN A 309 16.08 7.04 19.27
C GLN A 309 15.11 6.46 18.25
N VAL A 310 15.19 5.14 18.05
CA VAL A 310 14.22 4.36 17.28
C VAL A 310 13.68 3.29 18.20
N TRP A 311 12.36 3.21 18.35
CA TRP A 311 11.70 2.19 19.17
C TRP A 311 11.79 0.82 18.53
N GLY A 312 12.02 -0.24 19.32
CA GLY A 312 12.23 -1.59 18.80
C GLY A 312 11.08 -2.18 17.98
N ARG A 313 9.86 -1.63 18.12
CA ARG A 313 8.70 -2.00 17.28
C ARG A 313 8.67 -1.30 15.93
N ALA A 314 9.40 -0.20 15.77
CA ALA A 314 9.46 0.54 14.52
C ALA A 314 10.40 -0.18 13.53
N LYS A 315 9.82 -0.73 12.49
CA LYS A 315 10.56 -1.42 11.43
C LYS A 315 11.09 -0.40 10.44
N ALA A 316 12.40 -0.20 10.40
CA ALA A 316 13.05 0.61 9.38
C ALA A 316 12.87 -0.03 8.00
N LEU A 317 12.34 0.73 7.04
CA LEU A 317 12.07 0.29 5.67
C LEU A 317 13.03 0.93 4.66
N ALA A 318 13.58 2.11 4.97
CA ALA A 318 14.63 2.71 4.17
C ALA A 318 15.59 3.53 5.04
N ARG A 319 16.83 3.60 4.59
CA ARG A 319 17.85 4.51 5.09
C ARG A 319 18.17 5.55 4.05
N GLY A 320 18.44 6.76 4.54
CA GLY A 320 18.95 7.86 3.77
C GLY A 320 20.42 8.13 4.10
N LYS A 321 21.23 8.30 3.06
CA LYS A 321 22.62 8.77 3.20
C LYS A 321 22.81 10.11 2.53
N GLN A 322 23.48 11.01 3.21
CA GLN A 322 23.76 12.36 2.75
C GLN A 322 25.25 12.67 2.92
N VAL A 323 25.84 13.42 1.98
CA VAL A 323 27.21 13.90 2.15
C VAL A 323 27.26 14.94 3.29
N PRO A 324 28.35 14.96 4.10
CA PRO A 324 28.54 16.00 5.09
C PRO A 324 28.51 17.40 4.49
N GLY A 325 27.99 18.36 5.23
CA GLY A 325 27.95 19.77 4.86
C GLY A 325 28.46 20.64 6.01
N ASP A 326 28.25 21.93 5.89
CA ASP A 326 28.66 22.98 6.85
C ASP A 326 27.80 22.98 8.14
N ARG A 327 26.60 22.44 8.08
CA ARG A 327 25.71 22.27 9.25
C ARG A 327 25.89 20.89 9.88
N PRO A 328 26.10 20.79 11.20
CA PRO A 328 26.19 19.53 11.89
C PRO A 328 24.89 18.69 11.74
N GLY A 329 25.03 17.39 11.51
CA GLY A 329 23.92 16.46 11.40
C GLY A 329 24.40 15.04 11.18
N GLN A 330 23.48 14.06 11.23
CA GLN A 330 23.78 12.69 10.85
C GLN A 330 23.90 12.55 9.33
N ASN A 331 24.78 11.67 8.89
CA ASN A 331 25.00 11.40 7.47
C ASN A 331 24.35 10.11 7.00
N ASP A 332 23.78 9.35 7.93
CA ASP A 332 23.09 8.08 7.70
C ASP A 332 21.99 7.93 8.76
N ALA A 333 20.72 7.88 8.34
CA ALA A 333 19.58 7.86 9.22
C ALA A 333 18.44 7.02 8.63
N THR A 334 17.53 6.51 9.47
CA THR A 334 16.26 5.95 9.03
C THR A 334 15.38 7.06 8.48
N VAL A 335 14.89 6.89 7.25
CA VAL A 335 14.07 7.90 6.56
C VAL A 335 12.65 7.39 6.25
N VAL A 336 12.42 6.06 6.27
CA VAL A 336 11.10 5.44 6.11
C VAL A 336 10.96 4.31 7.11
N TRP A 337 9.85 4.26 7.83
CA TRP A 337 9.54 3.17 8.76
C TRP A 337 8.05 2.96 8.95
N ALA A 338 7.69 1.82 9.52
CA ALA A 338 6.32 1.47 9.84
C ALA A 338 6.23 0.63 11.11
N HIS A 339 5.11 0.74 11.83
CA HIS A 339 4.87 -0.04 13.05
C HIS A 339 3.39 -0.06 13.44
N GLU A 340 3.09 -0.74 14.54
CA GLU A 340 1.78 -0.69 15.21
C GLU A 340 1.89 0.11 16.51
N TYR A 341 0.88 0.98 16.77
CA TYR A 341 0.81 1.87 17.92
C TYR A 341 -0.44 1.60 18.78
N GLY A 342 -0.26 1.74 20.08
CA GLY A 342 -1.34 1.72 21.06
C GLY A 342 -2.06 0.37 21.22
N PRO A 343 -3.06 0.32 22.12
CA PRO A 343 -3.73 -0.94 22.46
C PRO A 343 -4.58 -1.52 21.34
N LYS A 344 -5.02 -0.68 20.39
CA LYS A 344 -5.81 -1.08 19.22
C LYS A 344 -4.94 -1.39 17.99
N LYS A 345 -3.59 -1.33 18.14
CA LYS A 345 -2.64 -1.63 17.06
C LYS A 345 -2.91 -0.84 15.79
N ALA A 346 -3.13 0.47 15.94
CA ALA A 346 -3.19 1.36 14.79
C ALA A 346 -1.89 1.24 14.00
N ARG A 347 -1.98 0.99 12.70
CA ARG A 347 -0.79 0.97 11.84
C ARG A 347 -0.35 2.40 11.55
N VAL A 348 0.94 2.63 11.68
CA VAL A 348 1.57 3.94 11.50
C VAL A 348 2.68 3.81 10.48
N PHE A 349 2.60 4.60 9.43
CA PHE A 349 3.66 4.80 8.43
C PHE A 349 4.27 6.18 8.61
N SER A 350 5.58 6.30 8.45
CA SER A 350 6.28 7.58 8.60
C SER A 350 7.44 7.71 7.62
N THR A 351 7.67 8.94 7.13
CA THR A 351 8.85 9.29 6.35
C THR A 351 9.35 10.70 6.71
N THR A 352 10.67 10.86 6.81
CA THR A 352 11.31 12.18 7.01
C THR A 352 11.57 12.94 5.71
N ILE A 353 11.30 12.33 4.55
CA ILE A 353 11.44 12.97 3.24
C ILE A 353 10.22 13.84 2.98
N GLY A 354 10.39 14.96 2.27
CA GLY A 354 9.26 15.82 1.88
C GLY A 354 9.44 17.31 2.17
N HIS A 355 10.68 17.80 2.29
CA HIS A 355 10.95 19.22 2.53
C HIS A 355 10.49 20.10 1.36
N ASN A 356 10.88 19.75 0.15
CA ASN A 356 10.64 20.54 -1.05
C ASN A 356 9.38 20.14 -1.80
N ASN A 357 8.66 21.13 -2.37
CA ASN A 357 7.49 20.88 -3.22
C ASN A 357 7.82 19.94 -4.38
N ALA A 358 9.01 20.03 -4.98
CA ALA A 358 9.43 19.15 -6.05
C ALA A 358 9.62 17.68 -5.59
N THR A 359 10.05 17.46 -4.34
CA THR A 359 10.09 16.12 -3.75
C THR A 359 8.69 15.61 -3.44
N VAL A 360 7.82 16.47 -2.88
CA VAL A 360 6.42 16.09 -2.60
C VAL A 360 5.66 15.75 -3.88
N ALA A 361 5.97 16.42 -5.00
CA ALA A 361 5.39 16.13 -6.32
C ALA A 361 6.06 14.94 -7.04
N ASP A 362 7.19 14.42 -6.55
CA ASP A 362 7.91 13.30 -7.19
C ASP A 362 7.06 12.03 -7.18
N PRO A 363 6.85 11.38 -8.33
CA PRO A 363 6.06 10.15 -8.40
C PRO A 363 6.54 9.06 -7.44
N ARG A 364 7.86 8.92 -7.21
CA ARG A 364 8.45 7.92 -6.30
C ARG A 364 8.08 8.20 -4.84
N TYR A 365 8.06 9.48 -4.45
CA TYR A 365 7.62 9.90 -3.12
C TYR A 365 6.12 9.66 -2.94
N LEU A 366 5.30 10.07 -3.91
CA LEU A 366 3.85 9.90 -3.87
C LEU A 366 3.45 8.41 -3.88
N ASP A 367 4.15 7.57 -4.66
CA ASP A 367 3.94 6.11 -4.66
C ASP A 367 4.26 5.51 -3.28
N LEU A 368 5.36 5.93 -2.65
CA LEU A 368 5.74 5.50 -1.30
C LEU A 368 4.68 5.90 -0.26
N VAL A 369 4.23 7.16 -0.28
CA VAL A 369 3.22 7.66 0.67
C VAL A 369 1.87 6.98 0.45
N ALA A 370 1.43 6.79 -0.80
CA ALA A 370 0.19 6.07 -1.12
C ALA A 370 0.23 4.61 -0.63
N ARG A 371 1.35 3.91 -0.80
CA ARG A 371 1.55 2.56 -0.25
C ARG A 371 1.55 2.56 1.27
N GLY A 372 2.19 3.57 1.90
CA GLY A 372 2.16 3.77 3.34
C GLY A 372 0.73 3.95 3.87
N LEU A 373 -0.09 4.77 3.20
CA LEU A 373 -1.50 4.99 3.53
C LEU A 373 -2.30 3.69 3.40
N LEU A 374 -2.18 3.00 2.27
CA LEU A 374 -2.91 1.74 2.03
C LEU A 374 -2.49 0.65 3.01
N TRP A 375 -1.21 0.54 3.35
CA TRP A 375 -0.73 -0.39 4.36
C TRP A 375 -1.29 -0.05 5.74
N SER A 376 -1.28 1.22 6.11
CA SER A 376 -1.78 1.68 7.40
C SER A 376 -3.27 1.41 7.57
N THR A 377 -4.05 1.53 6.49
CA THR A 377 -5.50 1.22 6.46
C THR A 377 -5.81 -0.25 6.16
N ARG A 378 -4.79 -1.13 6.03
CA ARG A 378 -4.91 -2.57 5.71
C ARG A 378 -5.49 -2.87 4.32
N HIS A 379 -5.24 -1.97 3.35
CA HIS A 379 -5.68 -2.08 1.96
C HIS A 379 -4.50 -2.14 0.97
N LEU A 380 -3.33 -2.55 1.45
CA LEU A 380 -2.17 -2.92 0.64
C LEU A 380 -1.93 -4.42 0.79
N ASP A 381 -1.94 -5.15 -0.31
CA ASP A 381 -1.67 -6.59 -0.33
C ASP A 381 -0.18 -6.90 -0.10
N ASP A 382 0.14 -8.13 0.25
CA ASP A 382 1.53 -8.55 0.53
C ASP A 382 2.47 -8.45 -0.69
N ASP A 383 1.92 -8.31 -1.89
CA ASP A 383 2.69 -8.07 -3.11
C ASP A 383 2.96 -6.57 -3.39
N GLY A 384 2.52 -5.68 -2.50
CA GLY A 384 2.71 -4.23 -2.59
C GLY A 384 1.73 -3.53 -3.52
N ARG A 385 0.60 -4.17 -3.83
CA ARG A 385 -0.47 -3.61 -4.65
C ARG A 385 -1.66 -3.17 -3.80
N PRO A 386 -2.41 -2.17 -4.26
CA PRO A 386 -3.68 -1.87 -3.63
C PRO A 386 -4.60 -3.09 -3.63
N ALA A 387 -5.24 -3.38 -2.51
CA ALA A 387 -6.29 -4.37 -2.44
C ALA A 387 -7.43 -4.03 -3.42
N ALA A 388 -8.20 -5.04 -3.83
CA ALA A 388 -9.27 -4.90 -4.81
C ALA A 388 -10.25 -3.77 -4.45
N GLY A 389 -10.44 -2.82 -5.38
CA GLY A 389 -11.28 -1.64 -5.19
C GLY A 389 -10.59 -0.44 -4.51
N TYR A 390 -9.36 -0.58 -4.06
CA TYR A 390 -8.60 0.50 -3.41
C TYR A 390 -7.48 1.09 -4.27
N GLY A 391 -7.30 0.59 -5.49
CA GLY A 391 -6.42 1.20 -6.47
C GLY A 391 -6.99 2.48 -7.08
N PRO A 392 -6.26 3.11 -8.04
CA PRO A 392 -6.67 4.32 -8.72
C PRO A 392 -8.07 4.20 -9.33
N GLY A 393 -8.97 5.16 -9.01
CA GLY A 393 -10.34 5.18 -9.52
C GLY A 393 -11.20 4.00 -9.07
N GLY A 394 -10.88 3.39 -7.92
CA GLY A 394 -11.65 2.27 -7.36
C GLY A 394 -11.40 0.94 -8.08
N LYS A 395 -10.25 0.78 -8.71
CA LYS A 395 -9.83 -0.43 -9.43
C LYS A 395 -8.94 -1.31 -8.57
#